data_a1f6eca0bb493c95c62758fccbf2daa4
#
_entry.id   a1f6eca0bb493c95c62758fccbf2daa4
#
_cell.length_a   1.000
_cell.length_b   1.000
_cell.length_c   1.000
_cell.angle_alpha   90.00
_cell.angle_beta   90.00
_cell.angle_gamma   90.00
#
_symmetry.space_group_name_H-M   'P 1'
#
loop_
_entity.id
_entity.type
_entity.pdbx_description
1 polymer ?
#
loop_
_entity_poly.entity_id
_entity_poly.type
_entity_poly.pdbx_seq_one_letter_code
_entity_poly.pdbx_strand_id
1 'polypeptide(L)'
;MKSAFEIPFAGLKVGTHEYEFDVNDSFFSSLPYSLVEKGIVKVWLDLEKKETMMIAHFECFGHMEQICSRCNEIVLVEVDAELDVIYKFGSLEEETNDDNLIMVSYDTCELDVSHQLYEMISLATPARPLHEEGECNEEMVELIAKYQVKETNKKDDDVDPRWSALKGLN
;
A
#
# COMPACT_ATOMS: atom_id res chain seq x y z
N MET A 1 -0.75 1.85 -26.41
CA MET A 1 0.26 2.82 -25.91
C MET A 1 1.07 2.05 -24.87
N LYS A 2 2.41 2.06 -24.95
CA LYS A 2 3.22 1.43 -23.89
C LYS A 2 2.97 2.16 -22.59
N SER A 3 2.75 1.41 -21.52
CA SER A 3 2.67 1.96 -20.18
C SER A 3 4.05 2.51 -19.79
N ALA A 4 4.08 3.61 -19.05
CA ALA A 4 5.34 4.16 -18.52
C ALA A 4 6.00 3.21 -17.49
N PHE A 5 5.26 2.18 -17.05
CA PHE A 5 5.64 1.21 -16.02
C PHE A 5 5.95 -0.18 -16.59
N GLU A 6 6.10 -0.29 -17.91
CA GLU A 6 6.54 -1.51 -18.60
C GLU A 6 8.05 -1.49 -18.84
N ILE A 7 8.76 -2.47 -18.31
CA ILE A 7 10.22 -2.63 -18.42
C ILE A 7 10.53 -3.69 -19.47
N PRO A 8 11.16 -3.35 -20.61
CA PRO A 8 11.58 -4.32 -21.61
C PRO A 8 12.81 -5.08 -21.13
N PHE A 9 12.62 -6.24 -20.51
CA PHE A 9 13.72 -7.01 -19.92
C PHE A 9 14.39 -8.00 -20.88
N ALA A 10 13.77 -8.37 -22.01
CA ALA A 10 14.31 -9.37 -22.92
C ALA A 10 15.68 -8.97 -23.48
N GLY A 11 15.91 -7.68 -23.72
CA GLY A 11 17.18 -7.14 -24.22
C GLY A 11 18.22 -6.79 -23.16
N LEU A 12 17.87 -6.87 -21.85
CA LEU A 12 18.79 -6.54 -20.78
C LEU A 12 19.88 -7.63 -20.64
N LYS A 13 21.09 -7.20 -20.32
CA LYS A 13 22.17 -8.10 -19.93
C LYS A 13 21.95 -8.58 -18.49
N VAL A 14 22.58 -9.71 -18.15
CA VAL A 14 22.68 -10.16 -16.75
C VAL A 14 23.42 -9.10 -15.94
N GLY A 15 22.87 -8.72 -14.78
CA GLY A 15 23.37 -7.68 -13.90
C GLY A 15 22.28 -6.76 -13.39
N THR A 16 22.65 -5.73 -12.66
CA THR A 16 21.73 -4.76 -12.04
C THR A 16 21.40 -3.61 -13.01
N HIS A 17 20.14 -3.24 -13.06
CA HIS A 17 19.58 -2.14 -13.84
C HIS A 17 18.73 -1.27 -12.96
N GLU A 18 18.97 0.03 -12.97
CA GLU A 18 18.26 1.01 -12.15
C GLU A 18 17.17 1.70 -12.98
N TYR A 19 16.00 1.88 -12.38
CA TYR A 19 14.86 2.59 -12.96
C TYR A 19 14.28 3.57 -11.94
N GLU A 20 13.72 4.66 -12.45
CA GLU A 20 12.96 5.62 -11.66
C GLU A 20 11.57 5.78 -12.27
N PHE A 21 10.55 5.86 -11.41
CA PHE A 21 9.18 6.09 -11.80
C PHE A 21 8.59 7.24 -11.00
N ASP A 22 7.89 8.14 -11.70
CA ASP A 22 7.09 9.18 -11.08
C ASP A 22 5.63 8.74 -11.07
N VAL A 23 5.15 8.40 -9.89
CA VAL A 23 3.75 8.00 -9.64
C VAL A 23 2.96 9.23 -9.26
N ASN A 24 1.91 9.53 -10.00
CA ASN A 24 1.06 10.69 -9.82
C ASN A 24 -0.42 10.34 -10.01
N ASP A 25 -1.32 11.32 -9.92
CA ASP A 25 -2.76 11.15 -10.04
C ASP A 25 -3.18 10.39 -11.32
N SER A 26 -2.45 10.56 -12.43
CA SER A 26 -2.75 9.86 -13.68
C SER A 26 -2.48 8.37 -13.61
N PHE A 27 -1.49 7.95 -12.82
CA PHE A 27 -1.24 6.54 -12.54
C PHE A 27 -2.42 5.91 -11.80
N PHE A 28 -2.83 6.50 -10.67
CA PHE A 28 -3.94 5.97 -9.88
C PHE A 28 -5.24 5.95 -10.67
N SER A 29 -5.52 6.99 -11.46
CA SER A 29 -6.71 7.06 -12.33
C SER A 29 -6.70 6.03 -13.46
N SER A 30 -5.54 5.51 -13.86
CA SER A 30 -5.42 4.47 -14.88
C SER A 30 -5.79 3.07 -14.36
N LEU A 31 -5.78 2.88 -13.04
CA LEU A 31 -6.07 1.62 -12.38
C LEU A 31 -7.55 1.56 -11.96
N PRO A 32 -8.39 0.69 -12.59
CA PRO A 32 -9.84 0.67 -12.34
C PRO A 32 -10.21 0.21 -10.91
N TYR A 33 -9.26 -0.38 -10.20
CA TYR A 33 -9.42 -0.87 -8.83
C TYR A 33 -8.76 0.05 -7.79
N SER A 34 -8.20 1.20 -8.20
CA SER A 34 -7.52 2.10 -7.27
C SER A 34 -8.52 2.70 -6.27
N LEU A 35 -8.19 2.57 -4.99
CA LEU A 35 -8.88 3.23 -3.88
C LEU A 35 -8.28 4.60 -3.55
N VAL A 36 -7.15 4.90 -4.18
CA VAL A 36 -6.41 6.15 -4.02
C VAL A 36 -6.61 6.97 -5.29
N GLU A 37 -6.86 8.27 -5.12
CA GLU A 37 -7.11 9.16 -6.26
C GLU A 37 -5.94 10.09 -6.55
N LYS A 38 -5.25 10.55 -5.50
CA LYS A 38 -4.25 11.61 -5.61
C LYS A 38 -3.01 11.35 -4.75
N GLY A 39 -1.86 11.63 -5.35
CA GLY A 39 -0.58 11.55 -4.69
C GLY A 39 0.57 11.81 -5.63
N ILE A 40 1.71 12.11 -5.04
CA ILE A 40 2.98 12.28 -5.75
C ILE A 40 4.01 11.43 -5.01
N VAL A 41 4.39 10.32 -5.63
CA VAL A 41 5.35 9.36 -5.06
C VAL A 41 6.43 9.09 -6.10
N LYS A 42 7.67 9.19 -5.68
CA LYS A 42 8.82 8.80 -6.46
C LYS A 42 9.23 7.39 -6.08
N VAL A 43 9.48 6.55 -7.09
CA VAL A 43 9.86 5.16 -6.89
C VAL A 43 11.18 4.89 -7.59
N TRP A 44 12.08 4.24 -6.89
CA TRP A 44 13.32 3.70 -7.42
C TRP A 44 13.22 2.19 -7.46
N LEU A 45 13.76 1.60 -8.50
CA LEU A 45 13.80 0.16 -8.69
C LEU A 45 15.20 -0.28 -9.10
N ASP A 46 15.77 -1.15 -8.28
CA ASP A 46 16.97 -1.91 -8.61
C ASP A 46 16.56 -3.30 -9.10
N LEU A 47 16.69 -3.55 -10.41
CA LEU A 47 16.36 -4.81 -11.04
C LEU A 47 17.61 -5.62 -11.34
N GLU A 48 17.88 -6.66 -10.55
CA GLU A 48 18.97 -7.61 -10.80
C GLU A 48 18.49 -8.73 -11.71
N LYS A 49 18.91 -8.72 -12.98
CA LYS A 49 18.62 -9.80 -13.93
C LYS A 49 19.63 -10.93 -13.82
N LYS A 50 19.14 -12.15 -13.57
CA LYS A 50 19.87 -13.43 -13.62
C LYS A 50 19.39 -14.29 -14.80
N GLU A 51 20.01 -15.44 -15.03
CA GLU A 51 19.64 -16.34 -16.13
C GLU A 51 18.24 -16.93 -15.98
N THR A 52 17.80 -17.24 -14.76
CA THR A 52 16.54 -17.95 -14.45
C THR A 52 15.50 -17.11 -13.72
N MET A 53 15.89 -15.92 -13.26
CA MET A 53 15.01 -15.02 -12.47
C MET A 53 15.45 -13.59 -12.58
N MET A 54 14.59 -12.67 -12.13
CA MET A 54 14.94 -11.29 -11.84
C MET A 54 14.56 -11.00 -10.39
N ILE A 55 15.40 -10.23 -9.69
CA ILE A 55 15.14 -9.76 -8.34
C ILE A 55 14.94 -8.26 -8.44
N ALA A 56 13.79 -7.79 -8.00
CA ALA A 56 13.42 -6.39 -8.00
C ALA A 56 13.36 -5.87 -6.56
N HIS A 57 14.11 -4.84 -6.28
CA HIS A 57 14.05 -4.08 -5.04
C HIS A 57 13.47 -2.71 -5.34
N PHE A 58 12.29 -2.45 -4.79
CA PHE A 58 11.60 -1.18 -4.94
C PHE A 58 11.74 -0.37 -3.66
N GLU A 59 12.01 0.92 -3.81
CA GLU A 59 11.94 1.91 -2.74
C GLU A 59 11.02 3.03 -3.19
N CYS A 60 10.18 3.55 -2.31
CA CYS A 60 9.33 4.69 -2.64
C CYS A 60 9.33 5.74 -1.53
N PHE A 61 9.23 6.99 -1.96
CA PHE A 61 9.05 8.12 -1.07
C PHE A 61 8.14 9.17 -1.70
N GLY A 62 7.21 9.72 -0.91
CA GLY A 62 6.32 10.76 -1.39
C GLY A 62 5.17 11.07 -0.44
N HIS A 63 4.10 11.60 -1.00
CA HIS A 63 2.93 12.02 -0.25
C HIS A 63 1.66 11.60 -0.98
N MET A 64 0.65 11.20 -0.20
CA MET A 64 -0.69 10.84 -0.67
C MET A 64 -1.72 11.76 -0.03
N GLU A 65 -2.71 12.22 -0.83
CA GLU A 65 -3.89 12.88 -0.28
C GLU A 65 -4.87 11.84 0.25
N GLN A 66 -5.24 11.96 1.52
CA GLN A 66 -6.19 11.07 2.19
C GLN A 66 -7.26 11.89 2.92
N ILE A 67 -8.33 11.24 3.33
CA ILE A 67 -9.36 11.87 4.15
C ILE A 67 -9.06 11.59 5.62
N CYS A 68 -8.88 12.66 6.41
CA CYS A 68 -8.64 12.54 7.84
C CYS A 68 -9.79 11.82 8.53
N SER A 69 -9.47 10.74 9.24
CA SER A 69 -10.46 9.92 9.96
C SER A 69 -11.10 10.62 11.17
N ARG A 70 -10.64 11.83 11.52
CA ARG A 70 -11.18 12.64 12.63
C ARG A 70 -12.07 13.77 12.14
N CYS A 71 -11.58 14.60 11.23
CA CYS A 71 -12.31 15.80 10.80
C CYS A 71 -12.93 15.71 9.40
N ASN A 72 -12.65 14.61 8.66
CA ASN A 72 -13.13 14.36 7.31
C ASN A 72 -12.67 15.40 6.26
N GLU A 73 -11.58 16.10 6.55
CA GLU A 73 -10.88 16.98 5.59
C GLU A 73 -9.65 16.29 5.00
N ILE A 74 -9.13 16.86 3.92
CA ILE A 74 -7.95 16.32 3.24
C ILE A 74 -6.73 16.45 4.15
N VAL A 75 -5.97 15.38 4.28
CA VAL A 75 -4.67 15.32 4.95
C VAL A 75 -3.64 14.74 4.01
N LEU A 76 -2.46 15.34 3.99
CA LEU A 76 -1.30 14.78 3.29
C LEU A 76 -0.60 13.79 4.22
N VAL A 77 -0.48 12.55 3.77
CA VAL A 77 0.25 11.52 4.49
C VAL A 77 1.54 11.20 3.75
N GLU A 78 2.63 11.10 4.49
CA GLU A 78 3.90 10.67 3.95
C GLU A 78 3.86 9.15 3.71
N VAL A 79 4.46 8.74 2.59
CA VAL A 79 4.62 7.34 2.20
C VAL A 79 6.10 7.08 2.01
N ASP A 80 6.60 6.11 2.77
CA ASP A 80 7.98 5.62 2.72
C ASP A 80 7.93 4.11 2.88
N ALA A 81 8.35 3.37 1.85
CA ALA A 81 8.27 1.92 1.85
C ALA A 81 9.28 1.26 0.91
N GLU A 82 9.57 0.00 1.21
CA GLU A 82 10.40 -0.88 0.43
C GLU A 82 9.62 -2.16 0.10
N LEU A 83 9.87 -2.75 -1.07
CA LEU A 83 9.27 -4.01 -1.51
C LEU A 83 10.26 -4.82 -2.32
N ASP A 84 10.49 -6.07 -1.90
CA ASP A 84 11.28 -7.04 -2.66
C ASP A 84 10.38 -8.01 -3.39
N VAL A 85 10.60 -8.19 -4.70
CA VAL A 85 9.86 -9.14 -5.54
C VAL A 85 10.82 -9.98 -6.36
N ILE A 86 10.55 -11.28 -6.42
CA ILE A 86 11.30 -12.22 -7.26
C ILE A 86 10.43 -12.62 -8.46
N TYR A 87 10.89 -12.28 -9.65
CA TYR A 87 10.28 -12.72 -10.91
C TYR A 87 11.01 -13.95 -11.43
N LYS A 88 10.42 -15.13 -11.31
CA LYS A 88 11.01 -16.39 -11.76
C LYS A 88 10.46 -16.77 -13.12
N PHE A 89 11.35 -17.12 -14.06
CA PHE A 89 10.94 -17.61 -15.36
C PHE A 89 10.46 -19.06 -15.26
N GLY A 90 9.24 -19.32 -15.74
CA GLY A 90 8.66 -20.66 -15.66
C GLY A 90 7.23 -20.73 -16.19
N SER A 91 6.57 -21.85 -15.87
CA SER A 91 5.15 -22.03 -16.19
C SER A 91 4.28 -21.27 -15.18
N LEU A 92 3.27 -20.57 -15.69
CA LEU A 92 2.28 -19.87 -14.87
C LEU A 92 1.36 -20.82 -14.05
N GLU A 93 1.43 -22.13 -14.32
CA GLU A 93 0.65 -23.15 -13.59
C GLU A 93 1.32 -23.60 -12.29
N GLU A 94 2.55 -23.20 -12.02
CA GLU A 94 3.23 -23.47 -10.76
C GLU A 94 2.66 -22.57 -9.66
N GLU A 95 1.85 -23.14 -8.78
CA GLU A 95 1.39 -22.42 -7.57
C GLU A 95 2.57 -22.21 -6.62
N THR A 96 2.82 -20.98 -6.25
CA THR A 96 3.82 -20.62 -5.24
C THR A 96 3.12 -20.16 -3.98
N ASN A 97 3.60 -20.62 -2.82
CA ASN A 97 3.11 -20.18 -1.52
C ASN A 97 3.85 -18.92 -1.00
N ASP A 98 4.65 -18.29 -1.86
CA ASP A 98 5.43 -17.10 -1.53
C ASP A 98 4.81 -15.91 -2.26
N ASP A 99 4.27 -14.97 -1.50
CA ASP A 99 3.56 -13.79 -2.00
C ASP A 99 4.50 -12.85 -2.78
N ASN A 100 5.81 -12.91 -2.49
CA ASN A 100 6.82 -12.09 -3.16
C ASN A 100 7.42 -12.76 -4.42
N LEU A 101 6.96 -13.97 -4.77
CA LEU A 101 7.44 -14.69 -5.94
C LEU A 101 6.41 -14.72 -7.05
N ILE A 102 6.73 -14.07 -8.17
CA ILE A 102 5.86 -13.96 -9.34
C ILE A 102 6.42 -14.78 -10.49
N MET A 103 5.60 -15.65 -11.05
CA MET A 103 5.99 -16.44 -12.22
C MET A 103 5.84 -15.61 -13.49
N VAL A 104 6.87 -15.57 -14.30
CA VAL A 104 6.91 -14.87 -15.60
C VAL A 104 7.12 -15.89 -16.71
N SER A 105 6.24 -15.88 -17.71
CA SER A 105 6.36 -16.77 -18.87
C SER A 105 7.64 -16.47 -19.68
N TYR A 106 8.25 -17.50 -20.22
CA TYR A 106 9.42 -17.35 -21.13
C TYR A 106 9.11 -16.55 -22.40
N ASP A 107 7.85 -16.48 -22.80
CA ASP A 107 7.40 -15.73 -23.99
C ASP A 107 7.20 -14.24 -23.71
N THR A 108 7.26 -13.82 -22.44
CA THR A 108 7.11 -12.42 -22.03
C THR A 108 8.41 -11.67 -22.26
N CYS A 109 8.32 -10.51 -22.89
CA CYS A 109 9.47 -9.65 -23.19
C CYS A 109 9.51 -8.37 -22.36
N GLU A 110 8.39 -7.99 -21.76
CA GLU A 110 8.19 -6.75 -21.00
C GLU A 110 7.58 -7.10 -19.64
N LEU A 111 8.03 -6.45 -18.58
CA LEU A 111 7.56 -6.61 -17.21
C LEU A 111 6.74 -5.38 -16.84
N ASP A 112 5.46 -5.56 -16.57
CA ASP A 112 4.61 -4.50 -16.02
C ASP A 112 4.71 -4.52 -14.48
N VAL A 113 5.22 -3.42 -13.92
CA VAL A 113 5.40 -3.26 -12.46
C VAL A 113 4.31 -2.41 -11.82
N SER A 114 3.28 -2.01 -12.57
CA SER A 114 2.21 -1.11 -12.08
C SER A 114 1.51 -1.66 -10.84
N HIS A 115 1.26 -2.98 -10.82
CA HIS A 115 0.57 -3.62 -9.69
C HIS A 115 1.40 -3.56 -8.41
N GLN A 116 2.69 -3.87 -8.49
CA GLN A 116 3.62 -3.85 -7.38
C GLN A 116 3.79 -2.43 -6.81
N LEU A 117 3.88 -1.44 -7.70
CA LEU A 117 3.95 -0.03 -7.29
C LEU A 117 2.69 0.40 -6.55
N TYR A 118 1.51 0.05 -7.08
CA TYR A 118 0.24 0.36 -6.43
C TYR A 118 0.10 -0.33 -5.08
N GLU A 119 0.44 -1.62 -5.00
CA GLU A 119 0.38 -2.41 -3.77
C GLU A 119 1.30 -1.84 -2.69
N MET A 120 2.57 -1.59 -3.00
CA MET A 120 3.56 -1.01 -2.10
C MET A 120 3.08 0.34 -1.54
N ILE A 121 2.64 1.26 -2.39
CA ILE A 121 2.17 2.59 -1.98
C ILE A 121 0.90 2.48 -1.14
N SER A 122 -0.04 1.60 -1.53
CA SER A 122 -1.30 1.43 -0.81
C SER A 122 -1.11 0.82 0.58
N LEU A 123 -0.21 -0.14 0.72
CA LEU A 123 0.12 -0.76 2.00
C LEU A 123 0.90 0.18 2.93
N ALA A 124 1.75 1.04 2.37
CA ALA A 124 2.47 2.06 3.14
C ALA A 124 1.57 3.20 3.62
N THR A 125 0.44 3.41 2.94
CA THR A 125 -0.52 4.45 3.34
C THR A 125 -1.22 4.06 4.64
N PRO A 126 -1.25 4.93 5.67
CA PRO A 126 -1.89 4.61 6.93
C PRO A 126 -3.38 4.27 6.76
N ALA A 127 -3.82 3.15 7.33
CA ALA A 127 -5.24 2.74 7.31
C ALA A 127 -6.17 3.74 8.03
N ARG A 128 -5.61 4.60 8.88
CA ARG A 128 -6.32 5.65 9.60
C ARG A 128 -5.53 6.95 9.55
N PRO A 129 -5.61 7.69 8.42
CA PRO A 129 -4.94 8.97 8.28
C PRO A 129 -5.53 10.00 9.25
N LEU A 130 -4.67 10.78 9.89
CA LEU A 130 -5.05 11.83 10.85
C LEU A 130 -4.14 13.04 10.63
N HIS A 131 -4.71 14.24 10.77
CA HIS A 131 -3.90 15.44 10.94
C HIS A 131 -3.10 15.37 12.24
N GLU A 132 -2.03 16.13 12.30
CA GLU A 132 -1.29 16.34 13.54
C GLU A 132 -2.18 16.96 14.63
N GLU A 133 -1.68 16.93 15.87
CA GLU A 133 -2.46 17.44 16.99
C GLU A 133 -2.67 18.95 16.86
N GLY A 134 -3.94 19.37 16.83
CA GLY A 134 -4.33 20.77 16.67
C GLY A 134 -4.60 21.23 15.23
N GLU A 135 -4.33 20.42 14.21
CA GLU A 135 -4.53 20.77 12.79
C GLU A 135 -5.91 20.37 12.23
N CYS A 136 -6.67 19.57 12.97
CA CYS A 136 -8.02 19.22 12.56
C CYS A 136 -8.96 20.42 12.62
N ASN A 137 -9.99 20.41 11.76
CA ASN A 137 -11.08 21.38 11.79
C ASN A 137 -11.72 21.43 13.18
N GLU A 138 -11.70 22.62 13.82
CA GLU A 138 -12.15 22.82 15.19
C GLU A 138 -13.64 22.50 15.37
N GLU A 139 -14.50 22.90 14.41
CA GLU A 139 -15.95 22.62 14.46
C GLU A 139 -16.23 21.12 14.50
N MET A 140 -15.49 20.34 13.70
CA MET A 140 -15.65 18.89 13.67
C MET A 140 -15.14 18.23 14.96
N VAL A 141 -14.04 18.73 15.51
CA VAL A 141 -13.49 18.22 16.79
C VAL A 141 -14.45 18.51 17.94
N GLU A 142 -15.05 19.70 18.01
CA GLU A 142 -16.07 20.05 19.01
C GLU A 142 -17.33 19.17 18.85
N LEU A 143 -17.75 18.92 17.61
CA LEU A 143 -18.90 18.08 17.33
C LEU A 143 -18.66 16.64 17.82
N ILE A 144 -17.49 16.07 17.53
CA ILE A 144 -17.10 14.73 18.00
C ILE A 144 -17.10 14.71 19.54
N ALA A 145 -16.50 15.69 20.19
CA ALA A 145 -16.43 15.77 21.66
C ALA A 145 -17.82 15.84 22.30
N LYS A 146 -18.79 16.47 21.63
CA LYS A 146 -20.19 16.57 22.09
C LYS A 146 -20.93 15.24 22.06
N TYR A 147 -20.63 14.38 21.04
CA TYR A 147 -21.30 13.09 20.86
C TYR A 147 -20.48 11.91 21.38
N GLN A 148 -19.22 12.13 21.74
CA GLN A 148 -18.38 11.11 22.32
C GLN A 148 -18.96 10.67 23.67
N VAL A 149 -19.21 9.36 23.78
CA VAL A 149 -19.66 8.77 25.05
C VAL A 149 -18.51 8.92 26.04
N LYS A 150 -18.72 9.73 27.08
CA LYS A 150 -17.78 9.77 28.21
C LYS A 150 -17.82 8.40 28.85
N GLU A 151 -16.71 7.70 28.84
CA GLU A 151 -16.56 6.47 29.61
C GLU A 151 -16.86 6.81 31.07
N THR A 152 -18.09 6.52 31.51
CA THR A 152 -18.35 6.46 32.94
C THR A 152 -17.57 5.26 33.42
N ASN A 153 -16.63 5.46 34.37
CA ASN A 153 -15.95 4.39 35.08
C ASN A 153 -17.00 3.50 35.73
N LYS A 154 -17.59 2.58 34.93
CA LYS A 154 -18.33 1.46 35.47
C LYS A 154 -17.27 0.61 36.14
N LYS A 155 -17.39 0.51 37.48
CA LYS A 155 -16.61 -0.45 38.26
C LYS A 155 -16.76 -1.82 37.61
N ASP A 156 -15.67 -2.55 37.50
CA ASP A 156 -15.53 -3.88 36.86
C ASP A 156 -16.58 -4.95 37.28
N ASP A 157 -17.46 -4.64 38.21
CA ASP A 157 -18.47 -5.55 38.73
C ASP A 157 -19.82 -5.56 37.96
N ASP A 158 -20.03 -4.63 37.03
CA ASP A 158 -21.32 -4.52 36.32
C ASP A 158 -21.25 -5.16 34.92
N VAL A 159 -20.91 -6.43 34.89
CA VAL A 159 -20.99 -7.23 33.67
C VAL A 159 -22.45 -7.42 33.28
N ASP A 160 -22.82 -6.99 32.08
CA ASP A 160 -24.14 -7.20 31.49
C ASP A 160 -24.62 -8.64 31.76
N PRO A 161 -25.81 -8.84 32.39
CA PRO A 161 -26.34 -10.16 32.74
C PRO A 161 -26.37 -11.16 31.59
N ARG A 162 -26.44 -10.67 30.33
CA ARG A 162 -26.40 -11.51 29.12
C ARG A 162 -25.08 -12.24 28.93
N TRP A 163 -23.99 -11.74 29.50
CA TRP A 163 -22.64 -12.32 29.40
C TRP A 163 -22.25 -13.15 30.63
N SER A 164 -23.17 -13.28 31.63
CA SER A 164 -22.88 -14.02 32.86
C SER A 164 -22.51 -15.48 32.61
N ALA A 165 -23.07 -16.12 31.58
CA ALA A 165 -22.75 -17.49 31.19
C ALA A 165 -21.32 -17.69 30.71
N LEU A 166 -20.64 -16.62 30.27
CA LEU A 166 -19.24 -16.67 29.79
C LEU A 166 -18.21 -16.58 30.91
N LYS A 167 -18.61 -16.21 32.15
CA LYS A 167 -17.70 -16.13 33.30
C LYS A 167 -17.10 -17.49 33.72
N GLY A 168 -17.64 -18.58 33.21
CA GLY A 168 -17.17 -19.94 33.49
C GLY A 168 -16.27 -20.57 32.44
N LEU A 169 -15.95 -19.82 31.38
CA LEU A 169 -15.07 -20.27 30.30
C LEU A 169 -13.64 -19.76 30.58
N ASN A 170 -12.93 -20.38 31.52
CA ASN A 170 -11.49 -20.26 31.72
C ASN A 170 -10.85 -21.61 31.46
#